data_7df12ddd1f6b8fc02c94b959545e06d2
#
_entry.id   7df12ddd1f6b8fc02c94b959545e06d2
#
_cell.length_a   1.000
_cell.length_b   1.000
_cell.length_c   1.000
_cell.angle_alpha   90.00
_cell.angle_beta   90.00
_cell.angle_gamma   90.00
#
_symmetry.space_group_name_H-M   'P 1'
#
loop_
_entity.id
_entity.type
_entity.pdbx_description
1 polymer ?
#
loop_
_entity_poly.entity_id
_entity_poly.type
_entity_poly.pdbx_seq_one_letter_code
_entity_poly.pdbx_strand_id
1 'polypeptide(L)'
;VVWKPDYLTLAEAKAYLRTADTIDDAEIAGWITAASRAIDFRCNRQFGQLAAPAARVYRRIPVWSPDLCLWIIDVDDVQDLTGLTVNGVAYASQRGVMLPDNAPADSRPWTQIGFADQPTPSTYGAPVAMTVAARWGWTAVPAQVPAACKLQLSRWMSRRDSPNGIAGSPESGQLRLLARLDPDVATTLAGLARRRRVG
;
A
#
# COMPACT_ATOMS: atom_id res chain seq x y z
N VAL A 1 -6.63 -8.93 8.65
CA VAL A 1 -5.65 -8.77 7.55
C VAL A 1 -4.26 -8.78 8.16
N VAL A 2 -3.31 -9.48 7.53
CA VAL A 2 -1.90 -9.52 7.95
C VAL A 2 -1.11 -8.39 7.28
N TRP A 3 0.06 -8.08 7.85
CA TRP A 3 1.01 -7.15 7.23
C TRP A 3 1.62 -7.75 5.97
N LYS A 4 1.59 -7.02 4.86
CA LYS A 4 2.04 -7.46 3.53
C LYS A 4 1.42 -8.80 3.09
N PRO A 5 0.09 -8.92 3.07
CA PRO A 5 -0.56 -10.14 2.63
C PRO A 5 -0.33 -10.39 1.14
N ASP A 6 -0.48 -11.61 0.71
CA ASP A 6 -0.75 -11.89 -0.68
C ASP A 6 -2.19 -11.47 -0.99
N TYR A 7 -2.40 -10.86 -2.15
CA TYR A 7 -3.69 -10.27 -2.51
C TYR A 7 -4.64 -11.24 -3.20
N LEU A 8 -4.19 -12.46 -3.44
CA LEU A 8 -4.99 -13.57 -3.93
C LEU A 8 -4.66 -14.83 -3.14
N THR A 9 -5.65 -15.68 -2.98
CA THR A 9 -5.46 -17.07 -2.61
C THR A 9 -5.11 -17.91 -3.84
N LEU A 10 -4.47 -19.05 -3.64
CA LEU A 10 -4.19 -20.00 -4.73
C LEU A 10 -5.48 -20.43 -5.47
N ALA A 11 -6.56 -20.66 -4.71
CA ALA A 11 -7.85 -21.05 -5.28
C ALA A 11 -8.43 -19.96 -6.20
N GLU A 12 -8.39 -18.70 -5.79
CA GLU A 12 -8.84 -17.55 -6.60
C GLU A 12 -8.01 -17.39 -7.86
N ALA A 13 -6.70 -17.56 -7.75
CA ALA A 13 -5.78 -17.48 -8.87
C ALA A 13 -6.06 -18.59 -9.90
N LYS A 14 -6.21 -19.84 -9.45
CA LYS A 14 -6.53 -20.99 -10.30
C LYS A 14 -7.89 -20.82 -10.97
N ALA A 15 -8.90 -20.36 -10.24
CA ALA A 15 -10.22 -20.09 -10.82
C ALA A 15 -10.14 -19.02 -11.92
N TYR A 16 -9.35 -17.98 -11.73
CA TYR A 16 -9.16 -16.92 -12.73
C TYR A 16 -8.39 -17.43 -13.96
N LEU A 17 -7.34 -18.22 -13.75
CA LEU A 17 -6.52 -18.83 -14.81
C LEU A 17 -7.22 -20.01 -15.50
N ARG A 18 -8.36 -20.48 -14.97
CA ARG A 18 -9.11 -21.65 -15.47
C ARG A 18 -8.28 -22.94 -15.50
N THR A 19 -7.41 -23.12 -14.50
CA THR A 19 -6.63 -24.34 -14.31
C THR A 19 -7.13 -25.12 -13.09
N ALA A 20 -7.25 -26.44 -13.21
CA ALA A 20 -7.73 -27.30 -12.14
C ALA A 20 -6.68 -28.29 -11.62
N ASP A 21 -5.58 -28.51 -12.39
CA ASP A 21 -4.50 -29.40 -11.97
C ASP A 21 -3.67 -28.78 -10.84
N THR A 22 -2.81 -29.59 -10.24
CA THR A 22 -1.95 -29.19 -9.11
C THR A 22 -0.47 -29.09 -9.49
N ILE A 23 -0.14 -29.30 -10.76
CA ILE A 23 1.25 -29.38 -11.23
C ILE A 23 1.95 -28.05 -11.03
N ASP A 24 1.28 -26.96 -11.34
CA ASP A 24 1.84 -25.60 -11.30
C ASP A 24 1.55 -24.86 -9.98
N ASP A 25 0.96 -25.49 -8.96
CA ASP A 25 0.49 -24.82 -7.73
C ASP A 25 1.60 -24.03 -7.02
N ALA A 26 2.79 -24.61 -6.92
CA ALA A 26 3.93 -23.94 -6.26
C ALA A 26 4.41 -22.70 -7.06
N GLU A 27 4.39 -22.80 -8.39
CA GLU A 27 4.77 -21.71 -9.28
C GLU A 27 3.73 -20.59 -9.23
N ILE A 28 2.45 -20.94 -9.31
CA ILE A 28 1.34 -19.96 -9.18
C ILE A 28 1.42 -19.24 -7.84
N ALA A 29 1.68 -19.94 -6.74
CA ALA A 29 1.86 -19.31 -5.42
C ALA A 29 3.01 -18.30 -5.41
N GLY A 30 4.13 -18.66 -6.03
CA GLY A 30 5.27 -17.74 -6.20
C GLY A 30 4.91 -16.48 -7.00
N TRP A 31 4.16 -16.65 -8.08
CA TRP A 31 3.70 -15.52 -8.90
C TRP A 31 2.66 -14.65 -8.19
N ILE A 32 1.80 -15.22 -7.33
CA ILE A 32 0.87 -14.45 -6.49
C ILE A 32 1.64 -13.52 -5.57
N THR A 33 2.65 -14.04 -4.88
CA THR A 33 3.49 -13.22 -3.99
C THR A 33 4.23 -12.15 -4.78
N ALA A 34 4.82 -12.50 -5.93
CA ALA A 34 5.52 -11.53 -6.77
C ALA A 34 4.59 -10.42 -7.29
N ALA A 35 3.37 -10.77 -7.75
CA ALA A 35 2.38 -9.80 -8.21
C ALA A 35 1.92 -8.88 -7.06
N SER A 36 1.70 -9.43 -5.88
CA SER A 36 1.35 -8.66 -4.69
C SER A 36 2.44 -7.64 -4.34
N ARG A 37 3.69 -8.05 -4.35
CA ARG A 37 4.84 -7.12 -4.08
C ARG A 37 5.04 -6.09 -5.19
N ALA A 38 4.78 -6.44 -6.45
CA ALA A 38 4.81 -5.48 -7.56
C ALA A 38 3.75 -4.38 -7.40
N ILE A 39 2.56 -4.74 -6.92
CA ILE A 39 1.49 -3.79 -6.61
C ILE A 39 1.89 -2.88 -5.45
N ASP A 40 2.45 -3.44 -4.36
CA ASP A 40 2.96 -2.64 -3.24
C ASP A 40 3.99 -1.61 -3.70
N PHE A 41 4.93 -2.04 -4.53
CA PHE A 41 5.95 -1.17 -5.09
C PHE A 41 5.35 -0.07 -5.97
N ARG A 42 4.40 -0.43 -6.84
CA ARG A 42 3.72 0.52 -7.72
C ARG A 42 2.92 1.56 -6.95
N CYS A 43 2.24 1.15 -5.89
CA CYS A 43 1.44 2.03 -5.06
C CYS A 43 2.26 2.79 -4.00
N ASN A 44 3.55 2.44 -3.82
CA ASN A 44 4.39 2.93 -2.73
C ASN A 44 3.72 2.78 -1.36
N ARG A 45 2.97 1.70 -1.17
CA ARG A 45 2.29 1.28 0.06
C ARG A 45 1.88 -0.18 -0.05
N GLN A 46 1.52 -0.77 1.09
CA GLN A 46 0.93 -2.09 1.16
C GLN A 46 -0.48 -2.01 1.75
N PHE A 47 -1.31 -3.01 1.48
CA PHE A 47 -2.73 -3.00 1.82
C PHE A 47 -3.10 -3.99 2.92
N GLY A 48 -2.15 -4.37 3.77
CA GLY A 48 -2.40 -5.14 4.97
C GLY A 48 -2.38 -4.27 6.24
N GLN A 49 -2.61 -4.88 7.39
CA GLN A 49 -2.60 -4.21 8.68
C GLN A 49 -1.74 -4.96 9.71
N LEU A 50 -1.05 -4.22 10.55
CA LEU A 50 -0.39 -4.81 11.72
C LEU A 50 -1.43 -5.32 12.73
N ALA A 51 -1.16 -6.47 13.32
CA ALA A 51 -2.01 -7.06 14.33
C ALA A 51 -2.04 -6.24 15.64
N ALA A 52 -0.91 -5.61 15.98
CA ALA A 52 -0.75 -4.78 17.17
C ALA A 52 -0.10 -3.43 16.82
N PRO A 53 -0.28 -2.40 17.65
CA PRO A 53 0.41 -1.13 17.45
C PRO A 53 1.93 -1.31 17.47
N ALA A 54 2.62 -0.66 16.55
CA ALA A 54 4.07 -0.64 16.47
C ALA A 54 4.59 0.79 16.31
N ALA A 55 5.66 1.11 17.02
CA ALA A 55 6.27 2.42 16.96
C ALA A 55 7.06 2.62 15.68
N ARG A 56 6.91 3.80 15.06
CA ARG A 56 7.72 4.29 13.94
C ARG A 56 8.25 5.67 14.26
N VAL A 57 9.48 5.93 13.83
CA VAL A 57 10.14 7.20 14.06
C VAL A 57 10.11 8.02 12.78
N TYR A 58 9.56 9.22 12.85
CA TYR A 58 9.49 10.20 11.77
C TYR A 58 10.46 11.33 12.06
N ARG A 59 11.57 11.37 11.31
CA ARG A 59 12.59 12.44 11.42
C ARG A 59 12.20 13.60 10.51
N ARG A 60 11.09 14.24 10.84
CA ARG A 60 10.55 15.39 10.11
C ARG A 60 10.03 16.41 11.10
N ILE A 61 10.19 17.68 10.75
CA ILE A 61 9.58 18.79 11.49
C ILE A 61 8.13 18.91 11.03
N PRO A 62 7.14 18.97 11.94
CA PRO A 62 5.78 19.31 11.58
C PRO A 62 5.72 20.64 10.83
N VAL A 63 4.93 20.71 9.78
CA VAL A 63 4.78 21.90 8.94
C VAL A 63 3.48 22.59 9.30
N TRP A 64 3.53 23.90 9.50
CA TRP A 64 2.33 24.70 9.74
C TRP A 64 1.50 24.79 8.46
N SER A 65 0.21 24.48 8.56
CA SER A 65 -0.78 24.68 7.51
C SER A 65 -1.67 25.85 7.87
N PRO A 66 -1.57 27.00 7.18
CA PRO A 66 -2.41 28.17 7.46
C PRO A 66 -3.89 27.90 7.24
N ASP A 67 -4.23 27.09 6.21
CA ASP A 67 -5.60 26.80 5.82
C ASP A 67 -6.35 25.96 6.89
N LEU A 68 -5.63 25.08 7.57
CA LEU A 68 -6.17 24.22 8.61
C LEU A 68 -5.90 24.73 10.03
N CYS A 69 -5.05 25.72 10.17
CA CYS A 69 -4.53 26.20 11.47
C CYS A 69 -3.95 25.04 12.31
N LEU A 70 -3.20 24.13 11.68
CA LEU A 70 -2.62 22.94 12.31
C LEU A 70 -1.16 22.76 11.93
N TRP A 71 -0.40 22.20 12.86
CA TRP A 71 0.93 21.64 12.60
C TRP A 71 0.76 20.22 12.08
N ILE A 72 1.17 19.93 10.84
CA ILE A 72 0.92 18.67 10.16
C ILE A 72 2.21 17.86 10.04
N ILE A 73 2.12 16.59 10.36
CA ILE A 73 3.14 15.59 10.06
C ILE A 73 2.56 14.48 9.17
N ASP A 74 3.30 14.12 8.11
CA ASP A 74 2.97 12.96 7.28
C ASP A 74 3.36 11.69 8.03
N VAL A 75 2.44 10.74 8.11
CA VAL A 75 2.65 9.41 8.69
C VAL A 75 2.29 8.33 7.67
N ASP A 76 2.64 7.08 7.96
CA ASP A 76 2.18 5.95 7.15
C ASP A 76 0.67 5.74 7.29
N ASP A 77 0.12 4.83 6.47
CA ASP A 77 -1.32 4.58 6.43
C ASP A 77 -1.85 4.09 7.78
N VAL A 78 -2.88 4.76 8.28
CA VAL A 78 -3.60 4.42 9.51
C VAL A 78 -5.10 4.41 9.20
N GLN A 79 -5.79 3.30 9.49
CA GLN A 79 -7.26 3.23 9.44
C GLN A 79 -7.89 2.89 10.80
N ASP A 80 -7.07 2.59 11.80
CA ASP A 80 -7.51 2.18 13.11
C ASP A 80 -6.78 2.98 14.17
N LEU A 81 -7.53 3.71 14.98
CA LEU A 81 -6.97 4.56 16.03
C LEU A 81 -6.65 3.79 17.33
N THR A 82 -6.92 2.49 17.37
CA THR A 82 -6.66 1.67 18.56
C THR A 82 -5.19 1.67 18.90
N GLY A 83 -4.86 2.14 20.12
CA GLY A 83 -3.49 2.22 20.61
C GLY A 83 -2.62 3.27 19.91
N LEU A 84 -3.23 4.24 19.21
CA LEU A 84 -2.50 5.36 18.61
C LEU A 84 -1.91 6.25 19.70
N THR A 85 -0.59 6.38 19.68
CA THR A 85 0.15 7.29 20.54
C THR A 85 1.14 8.13 19.74
N VAL A 86 1.41 9.32 20.23
CA VAL A 86 2.43 10.22 19.68
C VAL A 86 3.37 10.62 20.81
N ASN A 87 4.66 10.34 20.66
CA ASN A 87 5.69 10.52 21.68
C ASN A 87 5.31 9.88 23.04
N GLY A 88 4.67 8.69 22.99
CA GLY A 88 4.22 7.95 24.15
C GLY A 88 2.92 8.44 24.80
N VAL A 89 2.33 9.54 24.32
CA VAL A 89 1.07 10.10 24.83
C VAL A 89 -0.08 9.65 23.93
N ALA A 90 -1.21 9.25 24.53
CA ALA A 90 -2.38 8.86 23.79
C ALA A 90 -2.85 10.00 22.86
N TYR A 91 -3.10 9.67 21.61
CA TYR A 91 -3.53 10.63 20.60
C TYR A 91 -4.75 11.46 21.01
N ALA A 92 -5.75 10.82 21.60
CA ALA A 92 -6.98 11.49 22.06
C ALA A 92 -6.72 12.62 23.08
N SER A 93 -5.61 12.55 23.84
CA SER A 93 -5.23 13.54 24.83
C SER A 93 -4.51 14.75 24.26
N GLN A 94 -4.13 14.73 22.98
CA GLN A 94 -3.27 15.75 22.35
C GLN A 94 -4.03 16.71 21.43
N ARG A 95 -5.36 16.69 21.43
CA ARG A 95 -6.19 17.46 20.48
C ARG A 95 -5.76 17.29 19.02
N GLY A 96 -5.23 16.10 18.71
CA GLY A 96 -4.80 15.77 17.36
C GLY A 96 -6.00 15.59 16.42
N VAL A 97 -5.77 15.84 15.14
CA VAL A 97 -6.74 15.61 14.05
C VAL A 97 -6.09 14.68 13.04
N MET A 98 -6.80 13.63 12.65
CA MET A 98 -6.35 12.73 11.59
C MET A 98 -6.80 13.23 10.23
N LEU A 99 -5.88 13.30 9.28
CA LEU A 99 -6.11 13.85 7.95
C LEU A 99 -5.78 12.81 6.84
N PRO A 100 -6.44 12.86 5.68
CA PRO A 100 -7.54 13.77 5.34
C PRO A 100 -8.81 13.48 6.14
N ASP A 101 -9.64 14.51 6.32
CA ASP A 101 -10.93 14.35 6.98
C ASP A 101 -11.76 13.27 6.28
N ASN A 102 -12.56 12.54 7.05
CA ASN A 102 -13.46 11.51 6.56
C ASN A 102 -12.81 10.35 5.77
N ALA A 103 -11.50 10.23 5.77
CA ALA A 103 -10.80 9.19 5.02
C ALA A 103 -11.37 7.76 5.25
N PRO A 104 -11.70 7.32 6.47
CA PRO A 104 -12.31 6.00 6.69
C PRO A 104 -13.70 5.84 6.08
N ALA A 105 -14.50 6.90 5.98
CA ALA A 105 -15.80 6.86 5.33
C ALA A 105 -15.65 6.53 3.83
N ASP A 106 -14.56 6.99 3.22
CA ASP A 106 -14.18 6.67 1.83
C ASP A 106 -13.36 5.38 1.72
N SER A 107 -13.29 4.58 2.79
CA SER A 107 -12.44 3.37 2.87
C SER A 107 -10.97 3.65 2.58
N ARG A 108 -10.49 4.83 2.92
CA ARG A 108 -9.09 5.26 2.77
C ARG A 108 -8.41 5.41 4.13
N PRO A 109 -7.09 5.26 4.22
CA PRO A 109 -6.38 5.53 5.46
C PRO A 109 -6.15 7.02 5.65
N TRP A 110 -6.06 7.43 6.90
CA TRP A 110 -5.38 8.67 7.25
C TRP A 110 -3.89 8.54 6.95
N THR A 111 -3.31 9.63 6.53
CA THR A 111 -1.89 9.70 6.14
C THR A 111 -1.14 10.85 6.78
N GLN A 112 -1.84 11.63 7.59
CA GLN A 112 -1.28 12.79 8.30
C GLN A 112 -1.92 12.93 9.68
N ILE A 113 -1.17 13.50 10.60
CA ILE A 113 -1.65 13.92 11.91
C ILE A 113 -1.45 15.43 12.02
N GLY A 114 -2.51 16.16 12.33
CA GLY A 114 -2.50 17.58 12.63
C GLY A 114 -2.56 17.85 14.13
N PHE A 115 -1.89 18.86 14.61
CA PHE A 115 -1.88 19.30 15.99
C PHE A 115 -2.16 20.81 16.06
N ALA A 116 -2.98 21.25 17.03
CA ALA A 116 -3.24 22.67 17.25
C ALA A 116 -1.99 23.40 17.77
N ASP A 117 -1.25 22.76 18.66
CA ASP A 117 0.02 23.25 19.19
C ASP A 117 1.19 22.57 18.48
N GLN A 118 2.29 23.30 18.30
CA GLN A 118 3.49 22.70 17.71
C GLN A 118 3.99 21.57 18.60
N PRO A 119 3.98 20.32 18.12
CA PRO A 119 4.50 19.21 18.91
C PRO A 119 5.97 19.43 19.17
N THR A 120 6.36 19.45 20.44
CA THR A 120 7.75 19.67 20.85
C THR A 120 8.59 18.47 20.48
N PRO A 121 9.59 18.59 19.62
CA PRO A 121 10.53 17.52 19.40
C PRO A 121 11.34 17.29 20.68
N SER A 122 11.65 16.03 20.95
CA SER A 122 12.46 15.72 22.13
C SER A 122 13.88 16.25 21.98
N THR A 123 14.33 17.00 22.94
CA THR A 123 15.70 17.40 23.30
C THR A 123 16.47 18.29 22.31
N TYR A 124 16.92 19.42 22.85
CA TYR A 124 17.87 20.34 22.21
C TYR A 124 19.15 19.58 21.77
N GLY A 125 19.53 19.74 20.53
CA GLY A 125 20.76 19.11 19.98
C GLY A 125 20.60 17.73 19.38
N ALA A 126 19.44 17.04 19.54
CA ALA A 126 19.15 15.79 18.84
C ALA A 126 18.39 16.03 17.52
N PRO A 127 18.50 15.15 16.51
CA PRO A 127 17.67 15.23 15.33
C PRO A 127 16.19 15.24 15.72
N VAL A 128 15.44 16.18 15.19
CA VAL A 128 13.98 16.24 15.41
C VAL A 128 13.37 14.92 15.00
N ALA A 129 12.72 14.25 15.94
CA ALA A 129 12.06 12.97 15.69
C ALA A 129 10.74 12.90 16.45
N MET A 130 9.71 12.46 15.79
CA MET A 130 8.43 12.10 16.41
C MET A 130 8.26 10.58 16.35
N THR A 131 7.92 10.01 17.48
CA THR A 131 7.60 8.57 17.57
C THR A 131 6.08 8.41 17.56
N VAL A 132 5.56 7.75 16.56
CA VAL A 132 4.14 7.43 16.45
C VAL A 132 3.98 5.91 16.53
N ALA A 133 3.17 5.44 17.47
CA ALA A 133 2.77 4.03 17.52
C ALA A 133 1.32 3.91 17.07
N ALA A 134 1.06 3.03 16.11
CA ALA A 134 -0.25 2.79 15.55
C ALA A 134 -0.37 1.36 14.99
N ARG A 135 -1.58 0.90 14.76
CA ARG A 135 -1.85 -0.27 13.92
C ARG A 135 -1.79 0.15 12.46
N TRP A 136 -0.58 0.16 11.94
CA TRP A 136 -0.29 0.63 10.57
C TRP A 136 -0.99 -0.21 9.52
N GLY A 137 -1.51 0.45 8.50
CA GLY A 137 -2.05 -0.18 7.30
C GLY A 137 -3.54 -0.04 7.12
N TRP A 138 -4.11 -0.96 6.37
CA TRP A 138 -5.49 -0.95 5.90
C TRP A 138 -6.30 -2.03 6.61
N THR A 139 -7.47 -1.69 7.11
CA THR A 139 -8.39 -2.65 7.75
C THR A 139 -8.98 -3.66 6.78
N ALA A 140 -9.07 -3.30 5.51
CA ALA A 140 -9.48 -4.18 4.42
C ALA A 140 -8.69 -3.86 3.15
N VAL A 141 -8.39 -4.91 2.36
CA VAL A 141 -7.76 -4.74 1.05
C VAL A 141 -8.79 -4.19 0.06
N PRO A 142 -8.55 -3.04 -0.60
CA PRO A 142 -9.47 -2.52 -1.61
C PRO A 142 -9.68 -3.49 -2.76
N ALA A 143 -10.92 -3.60 -3.27
CA ALA A 143 -11.28 -4.55 -4.33
C ALA A 143 -10.45 -4.41 -5.62
N GLN A 144 -9.94 -3.21 -5.90
CA GLN A 144 -9.07 -2.94 -7.04
C GLN A 144 -7.74 -3.70 -6.94
N VAL A 145 -7.25 -3.97 -5.73
CA VAL A 145 -5.94 -4.61 -5.51
C VAL A 145 -5.95 -6.08 -5.93
N PRO A 146 -6.89 -6.94 -5.47
CA PRO A 146 -7.00 -8.30 -5.98
C PRO A 146 -7.29 -8.36 -7.49
N ALA A 147 -8.11 -7.43 -8.02
CA ALA A 147 -8.38 -7.36 -9.45
C ALA A 147 -7.10 -7.09 -10.26
N ALA A 148 -6.31 -6.10 -9.85
CA ALA A 148 -5.02 -5.79 -10.45
C ALA A 148 -4.03 -6.96 -10.33
N CYS A 149 -4.05 -7.69 -9.20
CA CYS A 149 -3.20 -8.85 -8.98
C CYS A 149 -3.54 -9.99 -9.96
N LYS A 150 -4.84 -10.25 -10.21
CA LYS A 150 -5.30 -11.24 -11.20
C LYS A 150 -4.81 -10.92 -12.62
N LEU A 151 -4.95 -9.67 -13.04
CA LEU A 151 -4.48 -9.21 -14.34
C LEU A 151 -2.96 -9.39 -14.49
N GLN A 152 -2.19 -8.97 -13.49
CA GLN A 152 -0.74 -9.07 -13.51
C GLN A 152 -0.26 -10.52 -13.50
N LEU A 153 -0.89 -11.37 -12.70
CA LEU A 153 -0.63 -12.81 -12.64
C LEU A 153 -0.86 -13.46 -14.00
N SER A 154 -2.04 -13.27 -14.60
CA SER A 154 -2.38 -13.80 -15.91
C SER A 154 -1.36 -13.41 -16.99
N ARG A 155 -0.95 -12.15 -16.97
CA ARG A 155 0.06 -11.67 -17.91
C ARG A 155 1.42 -12.35 -17.74
N TRP A 156 1.87 -12.59 -16.52
CA TRP A 156 3.13 -13.27 -16.29
C TRP A 156 3.06 -14.77 -16.65
N MET A 157 1.97 -15.42 -16.35
CA MET A 157 1.74 -16.82 -16.75
C MET A 157 1.73 -16.96 -18.29
N SER A 158 1.07 -16.06 -19.01
CA SER A 158 1.09 -16.06 -20.48
C SER A 158 2.49 -15.82 -21.06
N ARG A 159 3.36 -15.11 -20.33
CA ARG A 159 4.77 -14.91 -20.76
C ARG A 159 5.64 -16.11 -20.49
N ARG A 160 5.33 -16.98 -19.53
CA ARG A 160 6.04 -18.24 -19.30
C ARG A 160 6.02 -19.09 -20.57
N ASP A 161 4.87 -19.15 -21.22
CA ASP A 161 4.67 -19.94 -22.43
C ASP A 161 5.17 -19.25 -23.71
N SER A 162 5.64 -18.00 -23.59
CA SER A 162 6.22 -17.20 -24.68
C SER A 162 7.55 -16.57 -24.24
N PRO A 163 8.63 -17.34 -24.10
CA PRO A 163 9.92 -16.86 -23.53
C PRO A 163 10.51 -15.69 -24.29
N ASN A 164 10.25 -15.56 -25.58
CA ASN A 164 10.76 -14.46 -26.42
C ASN A 164 9.87 -13.20 -26.36
N GLY A 165 8.83 -13.19 -25.52
CA GLY A 165 7.92 -12.03 -25.37
C GLY A 165 7.11 -11.71 -26.63
N ILE A 166 6.95 -12.67 -27.52
CA ILE A 166 6.17 -12.55 -28.75
C ILE A 166 4.96 -13.50 -28.64
N ALA A 167 3.75 -12.93 -28.63
CA ALA A 167 2.52 -13.70 -28.74
C ALA A 167 1.94 -13.44 -30.15
N GLY A 168 1.62 -14.54 -30.86
CA GLY A 168 1.03 -14.49 -32.19
C GLY A 168 1.88 -15.19 -33.25
N SER A 169 1.25 -15.55 -34.38
CA SER A 169 1.95 -16.08 -35.54
C SER A 169 2.48 -14.94 -36.41
N PRO A 170 3.52 -15.20 -37.25
CA PRO A 170 4.04 -14.20 -38.18
C PRO A 170 2.99 -13.61 -39.13
N GLU A 171 1.91 -14.35 -39.37
CA GLU A 171 0.82 -13.95 -40.28
C GLU A 171 -0.25 -13.07 -39.62
N SER A 172 -0.39 -13.11 -38.28
CA SER A 172 -1.42 -12.35 -37.53
C SER A 172 -0.91 -11.09 -36.83
N GLY A 173 0.36 -10.75 -37.05
CA GLY A 173 1.01 -9.62 -36.36
C GLY A 173 1.61 -10.01 -35.01
N GLN A 174 2.87 -9.67 -34.81
CA GLN A 174 3.60 -9.95 -33.57
C GLN A 174 3.22 -8.96 -32.47
N LEU A 175 2.53 -9.42 -31.44
CA LEU A 175 2.28 -8.65 -30.22
C LEU A 175 3.48 -8.79 -29.28
N ARG A 176 4.25 -7.72 -29.13
CA ARG A 176 5.37 -7.67 -28.19
C ARG A 176 4.84 -7.51 -26.77
N LEU A 177 5.01 -8.53 -25.93
CA LEU A 177 4.68 -8.46 -24.51
C LEU A 177 5.73 -7.61 -23.78
N LEU A 178 5.38 -6.36 -23.44
CA LEU A 178 6.28 -5.45 -22.76
C LEU A 178 6.63 -5.94 -21.35
N ALA A 179 7.90 -5.75 -20.93
CA ALA A 179 8.38 -6.10 -19.59
C ALA A 179 7.92 -5.11 -18.49
N ARG A 180 6.85 -4.37 -18.72
CA ARG A 180 6.29 -3.36 -17.79
C ARG A 180 5.06 -3.91 -17.08
N LEU A 181 4.70 -3.26 -15.96
CA LEU A 181 3.40 -3.45 -15.35
C LEU A 181 2.32 -3.17 -16.41
N ASP A 182 1.28 -4.00 -16.41
CA ASP A 182 0.18 -3.84 -17.36
C ASP A 182 -0.43 -2.43 -17.24
N PRO A 183 -0.69 -1.73 -18.37
CA PRO A 183 -1.32 -0.42 -18.33
C PRO A 183 -2.67 -0.41 -17.61
N ASP A 184 -3.46 -1.47 -17.76
CA ASP A 184 -4.75 -1.61 -17.08
C ASP A 184 -4.58 -1.78 -15.58
N VAL A 185 -3.55 -2.54 -15.15
CA VAL A 185 -3.15 -2.62 -13.74
C VAL A 185 -2.73 -1.25 -13.22
N ALA A 186 -1.92 -0.50 -13.98
CA ALA A 186 -1.48 0.83 -13.57
C ALA A 186 -2.66 1.80 -13.45
N THR A 187 -3.63 1.74 -14.37
CA THR A 187 -4.85 2.57 -14.33
C THR A 187 -5.73 2.21 -13.15
N THR A 188 -5.97 0.92 -12.91
CA THR A 188 -6.76 0.41 -11.78
C THR A 188 -6.20 0.86 -10.44
N LEU A 189 -4.88 0.94 -10.31
CA LEU A 189 -4.19 1.31 -9.07
C LEU A 189 -3.90 2.82 -8.95
N ALA A 190 -4.17 3.63 -9.95
CA ALA A 190 -3.77 5.05 -9.99
C ALA A 190 -4.30 5.84 -8.78
N GLY A 191 -5.57 5.60 -8.38
CA GLY A 191 -6.20 6.24 -7.23
C GLY A 191 -5.69 5.76 -5.86
N LEU A 192 -4.97 4.63 -5.83
CA LEU A 192 -4.42 4.04 -4.61
C LEU A 192 -2.93 4.37 -4.42
N ALA A 193 -2.26 4.88 -5.44
CA ALA A 193 -0.84 5.18 -5.38
C ALA A 193 -0.55 6.36 -4.43
N ARG A 194 0.41 6.18 -3.53
CA ARG A 194 0.91 7.24 -2.66
C ARG A 194 2.05 7.98 -3.35
N ARG A 195 1.93 9.29 -3.48
CA ARG A 195 3.04 10.12 -3.97
C ARG A 195 4.20 10.03 -2.98
N ARG A 196 5.39 9.66 -3.45
CA ARG A 196 6.61 9.84 -2.67
C ARG A 196 6.83 11.35 -2.51
N ARG A 197 6.74 11.85 -1.30
CA ARG A 197 7.35 13.15 -1.00
C ARG A 197 8.85 12.89 -0.84
N VAL A 198 9.63 13.40 -1.77
CA VAL A 198 11.07 13.52 -1.59
C VAL A 198 11.24 14.67 -0.60
N GLY A 199 11.71 14.37 0.58
CA GLY A 199 12.10 15.36 1.58
C GLY A 199 13.57 15.67 1.43
#